data_62022151346fe4f304d1e9a28a13144c
#
_entry.id   62022151346fe4f304d1e9a28a13144c
#
_cell.length_a   1.000
_cell.length_b   1.000
_cell.length_c   1.000
_cell.angle_alpha   90.00
_cell.angle_beta   90.00
_cell.angle_gamma   90.00
#
_symmetry.space_group_name_H-M   'P 1'
#
loop_
_entity.id
_entity.type
_entity.pdbx_description
1 polymer ?
#
loop_
_entity_poly.entity_id
_entity_poly.type
_entity_poly.pdbx_seq_one_letter_code
_entity_poly.pdbx_strand_id
1 'polypeptide(L)'
;MLAAIALTMGFTACSNDNDDSTATTVVPEAATTLELDSTHINAGVGEAASMNILKGGGDYKIFSEDTTIAKALLEGNTIKITTLKKGITGLVLSDKAGNYKRIEVKSMYMKIATNKDTYELGMKLGHNSAKGTIIATAGNGNYTAVSDNTGIVKVEEVSGDNIILSALKEGSANITITDMMGLSKTVKVTVVVSKIPFTQEEKDAIMKLVNPVTVWDDAKYDNNSSDS
;
A
#
# COMPACT_ATOMS: atom_id res chain seq x y z
N MET A 1 -44.76 -17.11 -16.83
CA MET A 1 -45.71 -16.71 -17.89
C MET A 1 -45.49 -15.24 -18.18
N LEU A 2 -44.68 -14.92 -19.19
CA LEU A 2 -44.53 -13.56 -19.68
C LEU A 2 -44.69 -13.59 -21.20
N ALA A 3 -45.69 -12.88 -21.66
CA ALA A 3 -46.10 -12.83 -23.05
C ALA A 3 -45.13 -11.94 -23.86
N ALA A 4 -44.59 -12.48 -24.93
CA ALA A 4 -43.88 -11.73 -25.97
C ALA A 4 -44.92 -11.11 -26.92
N ILE A 5 -44.94 -9.78 -26.98
CA ILE A 5 -45.76 -9.04 -27.95
C ILE A 5 -44.85 -8.83 -29.18
N ALA A 6 -45.16 -9.57 -30.24
CA ALA A 6 -44.60 -9.35 -31.56
C ALA A 6 -45.42 -8.27 -32.27
N LEU A 7 -44.82 -7.10 -32.50
CA LEU A 7 -45.44 -6.04 -33.29
C LEU A 7 -45.03 -6.23 -34.78
N THR A 8 -45.95 -6.82 -35.56
CA THR A 8 -45.81 -6.91 -37.03
C THR A 8 -46.38 -5.65 -37.68
N MET A 9 -45.49 -4.76 -38.16
CA MET A 9 -45.91 -3.68 -39.05
C MET A 9 -45.94 -4.22 -40.47
N GLY A 10 -47.12 -4.41 -41.01
CA GLY A 10 -47.33 -4.70 -42.42
C GLY A 10 -47.13 -3.43 -43.25
N PHE A 11 -46.24 -3.47 -44.21
CA PHE A 11 -46.14 -2.47 -45.26
C PHE A 11 -46.89 -3.00 -46.51
N THR A 12 -47.95 -2.34 -46.91
CA THR A 12 -48.62 -2.56 -48.19
C THR A 12 -47.76 -1.98 -49.30
N ALA A 13 -47.32 -2.85 -50.17
CA ALA A 13 -46.64 -2.44 -51.42
C ALA A 13 -47.69 -1.93 -52.42
N CYS A 14 -47.51 -0.68 -52.88
CA CYS A 14 -48.09 -0.24 -54.14
C CYS A 14 -47.04 -0.50 -55.26
N SER A 15 -47.44 -1.32 -56.23
CA SER A 15 -46.65 -1.50 -57.43
C SER A 15 -46.95 -0.36 -58.42
N ASN A 16 -45.92 0.23 -59.00
CA ASN A 16 -45.91 0.50 -60.48
C ASN A 16 -44.51 0.82 -60.99
N ASP A 17 -44.19 0.09 -62.00
CA ASP A 17 -43.32 0.37 -63.17
C ASP A 17 -41.83 0.68 -63.05
N ASN A 18 -41.09 -0.26 -63.58
CA ASN A 18 -39.89 -0.11 -64.43
C ASN A 18 -38.86 0.97 -63.98
N ASP A 19 -37.92 0.55 -63.21
CA ASP A 19 -36.53 0.96 -63.41
C ASP A 19 -35.58 -0.13 -62.82
N ASP A 20 -34.66 -0.56 -63.71
CA ASP A 20 -33.60 -1.53 -63.40
C ASP A 20 -32.57 -0.87 -62.57
N SER A 21 -32.88 -0.75 -61.29
CA SER A 21 -31.91 -0.43 -60.23
C SER A 21 -31.82 -1.63 -59.32
N THR A 22 -30.71 -2.36 -59.41
CA THR A 22 -30.26 -3.35 -58.46
C THR A 22 -30.28 -2.71 -57.10
N ALA A 23 -31.39 -2.89 -56.37
CA ALA A 23 -31.46 -2.57 -54.95
C ALA A 23 -30.41 -3.46 -54.23
N THR A 24 -29.24 -2.90 -54.02
CA THR A 24 -28.26 -3.47 -53.11
C THR A 24 -28.94 -3.50 -51.74
N THR A 25 -29.50 -4.64 -51.35
CA THR A 25 -29.92 -4.90 -50.00
C THR A 25 -28.69 -4.73 -49.13
N VAL A 26 -28.56 -3.55 -48.52
CA VAL A 26 -27.58 -3.33 -47.46
C VAL A 26 -28.06 -4.20 -46.30
N VAL A 27 -27.55 -5.42 -46.23
CA VAL A 27 -27.68 -6.26 -45.05
C VAL A 27 -27.01 -5.45 -43.94
N PRO A 28 -27.74 -5.10 -42.87
CA PRO A 28 -27.07 -4.42 -41.75
C PRO A 28 -25.92 -5.30 -41.31
N GLU A 29 -24.70 -4.81 -41.43
CA GLU A 29 -23.52 -5.49 -40.87
C GLU A 29 -23.81 -5.75 -39.39
N ALA A 30 -23.78 -7.01 -38.97
CA ALA A 30 -24.07 -7.39 -37.62
C ALA A 30 -23.16 -6.57 -36.70
N ALA A 31 -23.78 -5.81 -35.78
CA ALA A 31 -23.05 -4.94 -34.87
C ALA A 31 -21.94 -5.73 -34.18
N THR A 32 -20.71 -5.39 -34.52
CA THR A 32 -19.53 -6.07 -33.96
C THR A 32 -19.40 -5.67 -32.50
N THR A 33 -19.64 -6.60 -31.59
CA THR A 33 -19.47 -6.36 -30.15
C THR A 33 -17.99 -6.26 -29.78
N LEU A 34 -17.65 -5.36 -28.86
CA LEU A 34 -16.30 -5.25 -28.33
C LEU A 34 -16.14 -6.27 -27.17
N GLU A 35 -15.23 -7.23 -27.35
CA GLU A 35 -14.97 -8.31 -26.39
C GLU A 35 -13.50 -8.32 -25.98
N LEU A 36 -13.25 -8.52 -24.68
CA LEU A 36 -11.94 -8.58 -24.05
C LEU A 36 -11.78 -9.93 -23.34
N ASP A 37 -10.54 -10.38 -23.15
CA ASP A 37 -10.23 -11.55 -22.34
C ASP A 37 -10.51 -11.33 -20.84
N SER A 38 -10.48 -10.07 -20.37
CA SER A 38 -10.87 -9.67 -19.03
C SER A 38 -11.39 -8.23 -19.00
N THR A 39 -12.09 -7.87 -17.95
CA THR A 39 -12.47 -6.47 -17.64
C THR A 39 -11.84 -6.00 -16.32
N HIS A 40 -10.98 -6.83 -15.71
CA HIS A 40 -10.33 -6.55 -14.44
C HIS A 40 -8.85 -6.95 -14.51
N ILE A 41 -7.98 -6.06 -14.04
CA ILE A 41 -6.54 -6.30 -13.93
C ILE A 41 -6.10 -5.99 -12.50
N ASN A 42 -5.40 -6.96 -11.88
CA ASN A 42 -4.67 -6.76 -10.63
C ASN A 42 -3.18 -6.84 -10.94
N ALA A 43 -2.43 -5.80 -10.62
CA ALA A 43 -1.00 -5.76 -10.88
C ALA A 43 -0.23 -5.10 -9.73
N GLY A 44 1.03 -5.47 -9.58
CA GLY A 44 1.94 -4.83 -8.63
C GLY A 44 2.26 -3.39 -9.03
N VAL A 45 2.46 -2.51 -8.05
CA VAL A 45 2.91 -1.14 -8.31
C VAL A 45 4.25 -1.15 -9.06
N GLY A 46 4.32 -0.47 -10.20
CA GLY A 46 5.50 -0.45 -11.08
C GLY A 46 5.60 -1.64 -12.02
N GLU A 47 4.64 -2.56 -12.01
CA GLU A 47 4.64 -3.74 -12.88
C GLU A 47 3.84 -3.47 -14.17
N ALA A 48 4.17 -4.26 -15.19
CA ALA A 48 3.44 -4.29 -16.44
C ALA A 48 2.48 -5.49 -16.45
N ALA A 49 1.28 -5.27 -17.00
CA ALA A 49 0.31 -6.30 -17.28
C ALA A 49 -0.17 -6.16 -18.73
N SER A 50 -0.78 -7.19 -19.28
CA SER A 50 -1.36 -7.13 -20.61
C SER A 50 -2.68 -7.86 -20.66
N MET A 51 -3.54 -7.46 -21.60
CA MET A 51 -4.80 -8.11 -21.92
C MET A 51 -5.07 -8.00 -23.41
N ASN A 52 -5.96 -8.83 -23.94
CA ASN A 52 -6.23 -8.92 -25.36
C ASN A 52 -7.65 -8.50 -25.71
N ILE A 53 -7.76 -7.82 -26.84
CA ILE A 53 -9.02 -7.56 -27.51
C ILE A 53 -9.34 -8.80 -28.35
N LEU A 54 -10.39 -9.51 -27.98
CA LEU A 54 -10.81 -10.75 -28.64
C LEU A 54 -11.64 -10.47 -29.92
N LYS A 55 -12.45 -9.39 -29.83
CA LYS A 55 -13.36 -9.00 -30.92
C LYS A 55 -13.68 -7.51 -30.83
N GLY A 56 -13.91 -6.86 -31.95
CA GLY A 56 -14.29 -5.45 -32.01
C GLY A 56 -14.26 -4.89 -33.41
N GLY A 57 -14.68 -3.64 -33.58
CA GLY A 57 -14.79 -2.93 -34.85
C GLY A 57 -13.48 -2.39 -35.42
N GLY A 58 -12.34 -2.55 -34.70
CA GLY A 58 -11.05 -1.98 -35.14
C GLY A 58 -10.90 -0.50 -34.77
N ASP A 59 -9.76 0.11 -35.16
CA ASP A 59 -9.40 1.50 -34.84
C ASP A 59 -9.58 1.82 -33.37
N TYR A 60 -9.00 0.94 -32.53
CA TYR A 60 -9.14 1.02 -31.07
C TYR A 60 -8.46 2.25 -30.52
N LYS A 61 -9.10 2.85 -29.50
CA LYS A 61 -8.55 3.93 -28.70
C LYS A 61 -8.67 3.56 -27.23
N ILE A 62 -7.62 3.83 -26.46
CA ILE A 62 -7.60 3.59 -25.02
C ILE A 62 -7.16 4.84 -24.29
N PHE A 63 -7.80 5.14 -23.16
CA PHE A 63 -7.35 6.16 -22.26
C PHE A 63 -7.52 5.70 -20.81
N SER A 64 -6.74 6.26 -19.90
CA SER A 64 -6.83 6.02 -18.47
C SER A 64 -7.59 7.17 -17.80
N GLU A 65 -8.52 6.83 -16.90
CA GLU A 65 -9.23 7.80 -16.05
C GLU A 65 -8.28 8.49 -15.09
N ASP A 66 -7.23 7.79 -14.62
CA ASP A 66 -6.15 8.33 -13.79
C ASP A 66 -4.78 7.81 -14.25
N THR A 67 -4.08 8.63 -15.01
CA THR A 67 -2.75 8.31 -15.54
C THR A 67 -1.65 8.31 -14.47
N THR A 68 -1.93 8.77 -13.26
CA THR A 68 -0.99 8.67 -12.13
C THR A 68 -1.00 7.30 -11.48
N ILE A 69 -2.10 6.54 -11.62
CA ILE A 69 -2.25 5.17 -11.11
C ILE A 69 -1.81 4.15 -12.15
N ALA A 70 -2.35 4.26 -13.40
CA ALA A 70 -1.99 3.35 -14.48
C ALA A 70 -2.02 4.06 -15.84
N LYS A 71 -1.13 3.62 -16.73
CA LYS A 71 -1.10 4.00 -18.15
C LYS A 71 -1.37 2.79 -19.00
N ALA A 72 -1.96 3.01 -20.17
CA ALA A 72 -2.22 1.97 -21.15
C ALA A 72 -1.69 2.37 -22.53
N LEU A 73 -1.21 1.40 -23.29
CA LEU A 73 -0.74 1.50 -24.65
C LEU A 73 -1.36 0.37 -25.48
N LEU A 74 -1.80 0.68 -26.69
CA LEU A 74 -2.28 -0.32 -27.66
C LEU A 74 -1.14 -0.78 -28.56
N GLU A 75 -0.96 -2.09 -28.65
CA GLU A 75 -0.08 -2.74 -29.61
C GLU A 75 -0.90 -3.78 -30.39
N GLY A 76 -1.44 -3.37 -31.53
CA GLY A 76 -2.40 -4.19 -32.28
C GLY A 76 -3.65 -4.48 -31.45
N ASN A 77 -3.91 -5.75 -31.16
CA ASN A 77 -5.03 -6.20 -30.36
C ASN A 77 -4.64 -6.42 -28.89
N THR A 78 -3.43 -6.06 -28.49
CA THR A 78 -2.96 -6.20 -27.11
C THR A 78 -2.95 -4.83 -26.42
N ILE A 79 -3.54 -4.75 -25.24
CA ILE A 79 -3.49 -3.60 -24.36
C ILE A 79 -2.36 -3.85 -23.35
N LYS A 80 -1.30 -3.05 -23.40
CA LYS A 80 -0.24 -3.03 -22.41
C LYS A 80 -0.55 -2.01 -21.34
N ILE A 81 -0.52 -2.44 -20.09
CA ILE A 81 -0.88 -1.64 -18.92
C ILE A 81 0.35 -1.54 -18.03
N THR A 82 0.71 -0.33 -17.62
CA THR A 82 1.79 -0.09 -16.65
C THR A 82 1.19 0.60 -15.43
N THR A 83 1.29 -0.03 -14.28
CA THR A 83 0.87 0.53 -13.00
C THR A 83 1.99 1.42 -12.44
N LEU A 84 1.63 2.56 -11.85
CA LEU A 84 2.60 3.56 -11.37
C LEU A 84 2.47 3.82 -9.88
N LYS A 85 1.24 3.83 -9.36
CA LYS A 85 0.93 4.15 -7.98
C LYS A 85 -0.16 3.22 -7.47
N LYS A 86 -0.16 2.92 -6.18
CA LYS A 86 -1.24 2.19 -5.52
C LYS A 86 -2.57 2.91 -5.70
N GLY A 87 -3.59 2.19 -6.11
CA GLY A 87 -4.94 2.72 -6.29
C GLY A 87 -5.77 1.87 -7.25
N ILE A 88 -6.96 2.35 -7.52
CA ILE A 88 -7.89 1.76 -8.51
C ILE A 88 -8.20 2.84 -9.53
N THR A 89 -8.13 2.49 -10.81
CA THR A 89 -8.51 3.36 -11.92
C THR A 89 -9.24 2.56 -13.00
N GLY A 90 -9.93 3.26 -13.89
CA GLY A 90 -10.51 2.69 -15.08
C GLY A 90 -9.66 2.97 -16.31
N LEU A 91 -9.60 2.00 -17.22
CA LEU A 91 -9.20 2.23 -18.60
C LEU A 91 -10.44 2.12 -19.46
N VAL A 92 -10.64 3.05 -20.38
CA VAL A 92 -11.75 3.01 -21.31
C VAL A 92 -11.21 2.72 -22.72
N LEU A 93 -11.60 1.57 -23.23
CA LEU A 93 -11.33 1.15 -24.61
C LEU A 93 -12.56 1.43 -25.47
N SER A 94 -12.36 2.00 -26.63
CA SER A 94 -13.40 2.19 -27.66
C SER A 94 -12.93 1.72 -29.01
N ASP A 95 -13.88 1.39 -29.89
CA ASP A 95 -13.65 1.03 -31.29
C ASP A 95 -14.32 2.04 -32.26
N LYS A 96 -14.05 1.91 -33.56
CA LYS A 96 -14.65 2.79 -34.57
C LYS A 96 -16.16 2.63 -34.74
N ALA A 97 -16.73 1.49 -34.30
CA ALA A 97 -18.16 1.25 -34.32
C ALA A 97 -18.91 1.94 -33.15
N GLY A 98 -18.17 2.63 -32.28
CA GLY A 98 -18.73 3.33 -31.12
C GLY A 98 -18.95 2.44 -29.88
N ASN A 99 -18.52 1.18 -29.94
CA ASN A 99 -18.54 0.35 -28.74
C ASN A 99 -17.45 0.78 -27.76
N TYR A 100 -17.73 0.64 -26.48
CA TYR A 100 -16.73 0.90 -25.43
C TYR A 100 -16.80 -0.15 -24.32
N LYS A 101 -15.67 -0.36 -23.67
CA LYS A 101 -15.52 -1.18 -22.45
C LYS A 101 -14.67 -0.44 -21.46
N ARG A 102 -15.12 -0.48 -20.19
CA ARG A 102 -14.33 -0.04 -19.04
C ARG A 102 -13.62 -1.23 -18.43
N ILE A 103 -12.34 -1.09 -18.20
CA ILE A 103 -11.45 -2.09 -17.60
C ILE A 103 -11.05 -1.54 -16.25
N GLU A 104 -11.33 -2.26 -15.18
CA GLU A 104 -10.84 -1.89 -13.85
C GLU A 104 -9.39 -2.33 -13.67
N VAL A 105 -8.54 -1.41 -13.28
CA VAL A 105 -7.14 -1.68 -12.93
C VAL A 105 -6.94 -1.42 -11.45
N LYS A 106 -6.62 -2.47 -10.70
CA LYS A 106 -6.24 -2.39 -9.29
C LYS A 106 -4.73 -2.56 -9.16
N SER A 107 -4.06 -1.47 -8.82
CA SER A 107 -2.63 -1.44 -8.56
C SER A 107 -2.37 -1.55 -7.06
N MET A 108 -1.58 -2.52 -6.63
CA MET A 108 -1.29 -2.78 -5.23
C MET A 108 0.17 -3.18 -5.02
N TYR A 109 0.69 -2.99 -3.82
CA TYR A 109 1.99 -3.55 -3.48
C TYR A 109 1.88 -5.07 -3.29
N MET A 110 2.87 -5.80 -3.81
CA MET A 110 2.97 -7.26 -3.71
C MET A 110 3.87 -7.70 -2.54
N LYS A 111 4.51 -6.75 -1.88
CA LYS A 111 5.36 -6.96 -0.69
C LYS A 111 5.38 -5.71 0.18
N ILE A 112 5.65 -5.89 1.47
CA ILE A 112 5.95 -4.80 2.38
C ILE A 112 7.44 -4.48 2.28
N ALA A 113 7.78 -3.19 2.18
CA ALA A 113 9.13 -2.69 2.39
C ALA A 113 9.17 -1.80 3.64
N THR A 114 10.30 -1.78 4.30
CA THR A 114 10.55 -0.96 5.49
C THR A 114 11.82 -0.13 5.29
N ASN A 115 11.96 0.97 6.02
CA ASN A 115 13.13 1.82 5.98
C ASN A 115 14.43 1.08 6.39
N LYS A 116 14.31 -0.04 7.10
CA LYS A 116 15.42 -0.91 7.51
C LYS A 116 14.96 -2.37 7.52
N ASP A 117 15.81 -3.28 7.06
CA ASP A 117 15.55 -4.72 7.12
C ASP A 117 15.92 -5.33 8.48
N THR A 118 16.85 -4.68 9.20
CA THR A 118 17.21 -4.97 10.59
C THR A 118 17.27 -3.65 11.35
N TYR A 119 16.92 -3.68 12.63
CA TYR A 119 16.88 -2.49 13.45
C TYR A 119 17.70 -2.71 14.73
N GLU A 120 18.61 -1.78 15.05
CA GLU A 120 19.32 -1.76 16.29
C GLU A 120 18.81 -0.62 17.16
N LEU A 121 18.43 -0.94 18.39
CA LEU A 121 17.99 0.02 19.41
C LEU A 121 19.05 0.10 20.51
N GLY A 122 19.66 1.25 20.65
CA GLY A 122 20.57 1.54 21.75
C GLY A 122 19.79 1.90 23.01
N MET A 123 19.93 1.10 24.06
CA MET A 123 19.44 1.42 25.38
C MET A 123 20.59 1.96 26.23
N LYS A 124 20.42 3.12 26.88
CA LYS A 124 21.44 3.66 27.75
C LYS A 124 21.58 2.80 29.02
N LEU A 125 22.81 2.60 29.45
CA LEU A 125 23.07 1.89 30.69
C LEU A 125 22.33 2.57 31.86
N GLY A 126 21.60 1.81 32.66
CA GLY A 126 20.77 2.31 33.75
C GLY A 126 19.37 2.78 33.35
N HIS A 127 19.04 2.81 32.04
CA HIS A 127 17.68 3.02 31.57
C HIS A 127 16.98 1.68 31.36
N ASN A 128 15.68 1.66 31.62
CA ASN A 128 14.83 0.47 31.45
C ASN A 128 14.00 0.47 30.18
N SER A 129 14.17 1.46 29.31
CA SER A 129 13.51 1.54 28.01
C SER A 129 14.24 2.45 27.03
N ALA A 130 14.09 2.17 25.76
CA ALA A 130 14.44 3.04 24.65
C ALA A 130 13.37 2.93 23.59
N LYS A 131 13.10 4.01 22.85
CA LYS A 131 12.09 4.03 21.80
C LYS A 131 12.75 4.00 20.42
N GLY A 132 12.07 3.41 19.47
CA GLY A 132 12.46 3.40 18.07
C GLY A 132 11.24 3.28 17.16
N THR A 133 11.43 3.58 15.88
CA THR A 133 10.34 3.52 14.88
C THR A 133 10.82 2.79 13.63
N ILE A 134 10.08 1.76 13.23
CA ILE A 134 10.18 1.17 11.90
C ILE A 134 9.15 1.88 11.04
N ILE A 135 9.54 2.27 9.82
CA ILE A 135 8.66 2.94 8.87
C ILE A 135 8.40 1.97 7.71
N ALA A 136 7.14 1.67 7.43
CA ALA A 136 6.75 0.97 6.22
C ALA A 136 6.85 1.94 5.03
N THR A 137 7.77 1.66 4.10
CA THR A 137 8.02 2.50 2.92
C THR A 137 7.25 2.06 1.69
N ALA A 138 6.75 0.81 1.70
CA ALA A 138 5.83 0.26 0.71
C ALA A 138 4.93 -0.79 1.35
N GLY A 139 3.68 -0.86 0.88
CA GLY A 139 2.66 -1.80 1.34
C GLY A 139 1.25 -1.24 1.18
N ASN A 140 0.25 -2.01 1.54
CA ASN A 140 -1.13 -1.65 1.23
C ASN A 140 -1.82 -0.85 2.35
N GLY A 141 -1.12 -0.55 3.45
CA GLY A 141 -1.63 0.25 4.57
C GLY A 141 -2.39 -0.58 5.60
N ASN A 142 -2.99 0.10 6.58
CA ASN A 142 -3.68 -0.53 7.72
C ASN A 142 -2.80 -1.60 8.38
N TYR A 143 -1.56 -1.21 8.68
CA TYR A 143 -0.57 -2.12 9.25
C TYR A 143 -0.95 -2.55 10.66
N THR A 144 -0.65 -3.80 10.96
CA THR A 144 -0.55 -4.35 12.30
C THR A 144 0.86 -4.84 12.54
N ALA A 145 1.32 -4.88 13.77
CA ALA A 145 2.65 -5.36 14.10
C ALA A 145 2.64 -6.15 15.40
N VAL A 146 3.40 -7.25 15.41
CA VAL A 146 3.51 -8.14 16.57
C VAL A 146 4.98 -8.45 16.83
N SER A 147 5.38 -8.41 18.09
CA SER A 147 6.68 -8.87 18.56
C SER A 147 6.60 -10.33 19.02
N ASP A 148 7.56 -11.15 18.61
CA ASP A 148 7.71 -12.52 19.09
C ASP A 148 8.28 -12.58 20.53
N ASN A 149 8.85 -11.48 21.01
CA ASN A 149 9.35 -11.36 22.38
C ASN A 149 9.09 -9.97 22.98
N THR A 150 7.90 -9.81 23.54
CA THR A 150 7.44 -8.54 24.14
C THR A 150 8.22 -8.13 25.40
N GLY A 151 8.97 -9.06 26.02
CA GLY A 151 9.85 -8.76 27.14
C GLY A 151 11.17 -8.10 26.74
N ILE A 152 11.55 -8.19 25.46
CA ILE A 152 12.73 -7.53 24.89
C ILE A 152 12.33 -6.28 24.12
N VAL A 153 11.40 -6.44 23.16
CA VAL A 153 10.87 -5.35 22.35
C VAL A 153 9.34 -5.43 22.32
N LYS A 154 8.69 -4.36 22.74
CA LYS A 154 7.24 -4.21 22.69
C LYS A 154 6.85 -3.28 21.53
N VAL A 155 5.83 -3.64 20.78
CA VAL A 155 5.14 -2.71 19.88
C VAL A 155 4.20 -1.86 20.72
N GLU A 156 4.45 -0.56 20.80
CA GLU A 156 3.64 0.38 21.58
C GLU A 156 2.43 0.85 20.78
N GLU A 157 2.66 1.18 19.51
CA GLU A 157 1.65 1.76 18.65
C GLU A 157 1.98 1.50 17.19
N VAL A 158 0.95 1.38 16.35
CA VAL A 158 1.05 1.47 14.90
C VAL A 158 0.20 2.65 14.45
N SER A 159 0.85 3.68 13.92
CA SER A 159 0.21 4.91 13.47
C SER A 159 0.54 5.20 12.01
N GLY A 160 -0.41 4.97 11.11
CA GLY A 160 -0.18 5.03 9.67
C GLY A 160 0.92 4.07 9.23
N ASP A 161 2.01 4.59 8.69
CA ASP A 161 3.17 3.82 8.25
C ASP A 161 4.24 3.63 9.35
N ASN A 162 4.02 4.17 10.55
CA ASN A 162 4.97 4.15 11.64
C ASN A 162 4.63 3.04 12.64
N ILE A 163 5.59 2.16 12.91
CA ILE A 163 5.54 1.12 13.92
C ILE A 163 6.46 1.56 15.07
N ILE A 164 5.88 1.98 16.18
CA ILE A 164 6.58 2.53 17.34
C ILE A 164 6.91 1.40 18.29
N LEU A 165 8.17 1.28 18.64
CA LEU A 165 8.73 0.22 19.46
C LEU A 165 9.28 0.78 20.78
N SER A 166 9.17 -0.01 21.84
CA SER A 166 9.92 0.13 23.09
C SER A 166 10.84 -1.05 23.28
N ALA A 167 12.12 -0.78 23.44
CA ALA A 167 13.10 -1.74 23.90
C ALA A 167 13.08 -1.78 25.44
N LEU A 168 12.90 -2.94 26.03
CA LEU A 168 12.76 -3.12 27.47
C LEU A 168 13.96 -3.83 28.10
N LYS A 169 14.66 -4.67 27.31
CA LYS A 169 15.79 -5.47 27.77
C LYS A 169 16.74 -5.74 26.62
N GLU A 170 18.01 -5.91 26.92
CA GLU A 170 19.02 -6.39 25.99
C GLU A 170 18.65 -7.75 25.38
N GLY A 171 18.84 -7.90 24.08
CA GLY A 171 18.52 -9.11 23.34
C GLY A 171 17.99 -8.83 21.94
N SER A 172 17.30 -9.79 21.38
CA SER A 172 16.70 -9.65 20.03
C SER A 172 15.24 -10.11 20.05
N ALA A 173 14.43 -9.46 19.23
CA ALA A 173 13.06 -9.84 18.92
C ALA A 173 12.78 -9.65 17.44
N ASN A 174 11.85 -10.42 16.89
CA ASN A 174 11.36 -10.23 15.54
C ASN A 174 10.01 -9.51 15.57
N ILE A 175 9.90 -8.44 14.80
CA ILE A 175 8.67 -7.69 14.63
C ILE A 175 8.06 -8.09 13.30
N THR A 176 6.93 -8.78 13.33
CA THR A 176 6.16 -9.14 12.13
C THR A 176 5.13 -8.06 11.87
N ILE A 177 5.26 -7.38 10.73
CA ILE A 177 4.38 -6.32 10.24
C ILE A 177 3.48 -6.94 9.18
N THR A 178 2.17 -6.75 9.28
CA THR A 178 1.18 -7.27 8.31
C THR A 178 0.30 -6.11 7.83
N ASP A 179 0.05 -6.05 6.51
CA ASP A 179 -0.83 -5.05 5.91
C ASP A 179 -2.28 -5.56 5.71
N MET A 180 -3.17 -4.68 5.23
CA MET A 180 -4.57 -5.00 5.01
C MET A 180 -4.82 -6.12 3.98
N MET A 181 -3.84 -6.43 3.14
CA MET A 181 -3.92 -7.50 2.14
C MET A 181 -3.35 -8.83 2.66
N GLY A 182 -2.91 -8.87 3.92
CA GLY A 182 -2.32 -10.05 4.53
C GLY A 182 -0.85 -10.28 4.14
N LEU A 183 -0.22 -9.34 3.43
CA LEU A 183 1.22 -9.39 3.18
C LEU A 183 1.94 -9.15 4.50
N SER A 184 3.01 -9.88 4.74
CA SER A 184 3.78 -9.73 5.96
C SER A 184 5.27 -9.55 5.69
N LYS A 185 5.94 -8.83 6.58
CA LYS A 185 7.39 -8.67 6.64
C LYS A 185 7.86 -8.75 8.07
N THR A 186 8.91 -9.52 8.30
CA THR A 186 9.57 -9.60 9.61
C THR A 186 10.83 -8.74 9.60
N VAL A 187 10.97 -7.89 10.62
CA VAL A 187 12.14 -7.06 10.89
C VAL A 187 12.77 -7.53 12.19
N LYS A 188 14.05 -7.93 12.14
CA LYS A 188 14.81 -8.28 13.35
C LYS A 188 15.21 -7.01 14.07
N VAL A 189 14.87 -6.90 15.34
CA VAL A 189 15.25 -5.80 16.22
C VAL A 189 16.22 -6.33 17.27
N THR A 190 17.40 -5.75 17.34
CA THR A 190 18.40 -6.06 18.36
C THR A 190 18.53 -4.89 19.32
N VAL A 191 18.37 -5.16 20.60
CA VAL A 191 18.56 -4.17 21.66
C VAL A 191 19.95 -4.36 22.23
N VAL A 192 20.74 -3.31 22.19
CA VAL A 192 22.09 -3.27 22.77
C VAL A 192 22.11 -2.25 23.88
N VAL A 193 22.71 -2.63 25.01
CA VAL A 193 22.98 -1.68 26.09
C VAL A 193 24.30 -0.98 25.80
N SER A 194 24.21 0.29 25.43
CA SER A 194 25.39 1.08 25.11
C SER A 194 25.76 1.99 26.27
N LYS A 195 27.08 2.16 26.46
CA LYS A 195 27.64 3.15 27.41
C LYS A 195 27.56 4.55 26.80
N ILE A 196 26.35 4.99 26.40
CA ILE A 196 26.14 6.35 25.94
C ILE A 196 26.33 7.25 27.18
N PRO A 197 27.25 8.19 27.18
CA PRO A 197 27.44 9.10 28.30
C PRO A 197 26.13 9.83 28.60
N PHE A 198 25.76 9.91 29.86
CA PHE A 198 24.66 10.75 30.30
C PHE A 198 24.90 12.20 29.89
N THR A 199 23.89 12.88 29.42
CA THR A 199 23.93 14.33 29.21
C THR A 199 24.11 15.03 30.59
N GLN A 200 24.52 16.29 30.59
CA GLN A 200 24.66 17.02 31.85
C GLN A 200 23.31 17.12 32.57
N GLU A 201 22.22 17.35 31.87
CA GLU A 201 20.86 17.39 32.43
C GLU A 201 20.46 16.06 33.10
N GLU A 202 20.79 14.94 32.45
CA GLU A 202 20.53 13.60 32.99
C GLU A 202 21.37 13.35 34.26
N LYS A 203 22.65 13.79 34.25
CA LYS A 203 23.54 13.71 35.43
C LYS A 203 22.98 14.53 36.59
N ASP A 204 22.59 15.78 36.32
CA ASP A 204 22.03 16.67 37.31
C ASP A 204 20.71 16.13 37.91
N ALA A 205 19.86 15.51 37.06
CA ALA A 205 18.64 14.85 37.52
C ALA A 205 18.94 13.65 38.44
N ILE A 206 19.92 12.82 38.06
CA ILE A 206 20.36 11.69 38.88
C ILE A 206 20.94 12.20 40.22
N MET A 207 21.78 13.24 40.16
CA MET A 207 22.39 13.81 41.35
C MET A 207 21.34 14.39 42.31
N LYS A 208 20.27 14.99 41.79
CA LYS A 208 19.14 15.45 42.63
C LYS A 208 18.40 14.31 43.31
N LEU A 209 18.31 13.13 42.66
CA LEU A 209 17.68 11.95 43.26
C LEU A 209 18.58 11.27 44.30
N VAL A 210 19.89 11.28 44.07
CA VAL A 210 20.87 10.62 44.92
C VAL A 210 21.28 11.51 46.09
N ASN A 211 21.11 12.82 45.96
CA ASN A 211 21.54 13.81 46.92
C ASN A 211 20.39 14.53 47.67
N PRO A 212 19.37 13.82 48.20
CA PRO A 212 18.49 14.42 49.18
C PRO A 212 19.18 14.49 50.56
N VAL A 213 20.37 14.01 50.63
CA VAL A 213 21.00 13.77 51.91
C VAL A 213 22.04 14.80 52.16
N THR A 214 21.67 15.54 53.15
CA THR A 214 22.62 15.93 54.17
C THR A 214 24.05 15.87 53.63
N VAL A 215 24.50 17.00 53.12
CA VAL A 215 25.88 17.34 53.35
C VAL A 215 26.19 16.85 54.77
N TRP A 216 26.97 15.81 54.88
CA TRP A 216 27.62 15.52 56.12
C TRP A 216 28.43 16.75 56.38
N ASP A 217 27.89 17.58 57.25
CA ASP A 217 28.58 18.77 57.66
C ASP A 217 29.73 18.26 58.55
N ASP A 218 30.91 18.14 57.93
CA ASP A 218 32.12 17.77 58.64
C ASP A 218 32.40 18.70 59.86
N ALA A 219 31.72 19.85 59.85
CA ALA A 219 31.74 20.79 60.97
C ALA A 219 31.09 20.28 62.29
N LYS A 220 30.37 19.15 62.22
CA LYS A 220 29.79 18.53 63.40
C LYS A 220 30.66 17.45 64.06
N TYR A 221 31.78 17.11 63.45
CA TYR A 221 32.80 16.27 64.08
C TYR A 221 33.98 17.11 64.56
N ASP A 222 33.68 18.17 65.29
CA ASP A 222 34.67 18.81 66.08
C ASP A 222 34.89 17.89 67.34
N ASN A 223 35.92 17.10 67.20
CA ASN A 223 36.49 16.38 68.38
C ASN A 223 37.12 17.38 69.29
N ASN A 224 36.30 18.15 69.96
CA ASN A 224 36.74 18.86 71.13
C ASN A 224 36.60 17.94 72.40
N SER A 225 37.42 16.91 72.45
CA SER A 225 37.79 16.30 73.65
C SER A 225 39.10 16.99 74.12
N SER A 226 39.00 18.18 74.68
CA SER A 226 40.02 18.70 75.59
C SER A 226 39.82 18.02 76.93
N ASP A 227 40.58 16.99 77.11
CA ASP A 227 40.85 16.47 78.48
C ASP A 227 41.60 17.51 79.31
N SER A 228 41.06 17.75 80.45
CA SER A 228 41.76 18.30 81.56
C SER A 228 41.63 17.39 82.77
#